data_1422b10cfb4eada30578a2e57dee74b5
#
_entry.id   1422b10cfb4eada30578a2e57dee74b5
#
_cell.length_a   1.000
_cell.length_b   1.000
_cell.length_c   1.000
_cell.angle_alpha   90.00
_cell.angle_beta   90.00
_cell.angle_gamma   90.00
#
_symmetry.space_group_name_H-M   'P 1'
#
loop_
_entity.id
_entity.type
_entity.pdbx_description
1 polymer ?
#
loop_
_entity_poly.entity_id
_entity_poly.type
_entity_poly.pdbx_seq_one_letter_code
_entity_poly.pdbx_strand_id
1 'polypeptide(L)'
;EISACLVGSEMCIRDSYATNRRELAGAKDSIQRFVNSGIAELGPKLGPVVWQFAPTKTFNAEDFGAFLELLPDKVDGLKLRHVLDVRHASFACDEYLELARRHRAATVYTDSEDFPAIADRTADFIYARLMRASPTFKAGYAPKVLDAWADRLRTWARGADPADLRRIGPDPSGAARPQDVYAFFINGAKERAPAAARAMIERL
;
A
#
# COMPACT_ATOMS: atom_id res chain seq x y z
N GLU A 1 -4.52 5.74 -14.58
CA GLU A 1 -5.87 5.82 -14.01
C GLU A 1 -5.76 6.00 -12.50
N ILE A 2 -6.49 6.98 -11.94
CA ILE A 2 -6.58 7.11 -10.47
C ILE A 2 -7.83 6.37 -10.07
N SER A 3 -7.65 5.18 -9.48
CA SER A 3 -8.76 4.41 -8.93
C SER A 3 -8.93 4.76 -7.46
N ALA A 4 -9.93 5.57 -7.16
CA ALA A 4 -10.38 5.74 -5.78
C ALA A 4 -11.36 4.60 -5.49
N CYS A 5 -10.90 3.58 -4.76
CA CYS A 5 -11.75 2.46 -4.41
C CYS A 5 -12.81 2.89 -3.39
N LEU A 6 -14.06 2.95 -3.85
CA LEU A 6 -15.22 2.98 -2.97
C LEU A 6 -15.37 1.61 -2.33
N VAL A 7 -15.50 1.59 -1.03
CA VAL A 7 -15.77 0.43 -0.17
C VAL A 7 -16.61 -0.63 -0.91
N GLY A 8 -16.03 -1.80 -1.17
CA GLY A 8 -16.77 -3.01 -1.52
C GLY A 8 -16.34 -3.81 -2.74
N SER A 9 -15.42 -3.34 -3.58
CA SER A 9 -15.04 -4.09 -4.80
C SER A 9 -13.60 -4.62 -4.80
N GLU A 10 -12.77 -4.21 -3.86
CA GLU A 10 -11.42 -4.74 -3.70
C GLU A 10 -11.26 -5.36 -2.33
N MET A 11 -11.06 -6.65 -2.33
CA MET A 11 -10.80 -7.39 -1.11
C MET A 11 -9.36 -7.09 -0.67
N CYS A 12 -9.18 -6.16 0.29
CA CYS A 12 -8.01 -6.16 1.17
C CYS A 12 -8.03 -7.46 1.98
N ILE A 13 -7.58 -8.56 1.40
CA ILE A 13 -7.47 -9.82 2.12
C ILE A 13 -6.17 -9.76 2.89
N ARG A 14 -6.32 -9.74 4.20
CA ARG A 14 -5.22 -9.81 5.15
C ARG A 14 -5.03 -11.25 5.59
N ASP A 15 -3.96 -11.90 5.15
CA ASP A 15 -3.53 -13.14 5.77
C ASP A 15 -2.65 -12.84 6.99
N SER A 16 -3.21 -13.06 8.17
CA SER A 16 -2.47 -12.94 9.43
C SER A 16 -1.52 -14.13 9.67
N TYR A 17 -1.72 -15.26 9.02
CA TYR A 17 -0.87 -16.44 9.21
C TYR A 17 0.47 -16.32 8.49
N ALA A 18 0.54 -15.68 7.34
CA ALA A 18 1.78 -15.49 6.60
C ALA A 18 2.67 -14.40 7.24
N THR A 19 2.08 -13.28 7.64
CA THR A 19 2.81 -12.08 8.07
C THR A 19 3.06 -11.98 9.56
N ASN A 20 2.31 -12.70 10.41
CA ASN A 20 2.48 -12.71 11.89
C ASN A 20 3.45 -13.78 12.37
N ARG A 21 4.14 -14.49 11.49
CA ARG A 21 5.14 -15.50 11.86
C ARG A 21 6.39 -14.83 12.44
N ARG A 22 7.03 -15.52 13.38
CA ARG A 22 8.34 -15.10 13.90
C ARG A 22 9.39 -15.10 12.78
N GLU A 23 9.41 -16.15 11.98
CA GLU A 23 10.26 -16.32 10.81
C GLU A 23 9.40 -16.33 9.55
N LEU A 24 9.58 -15.34 8.70
CA LEU A 24 8.80 -15.14 7.48
C LEU A 24 9.19 -16.13 6.37
N ALA A 25 10.44 -16.60 6.36
CA ALA A 25 10.93 -17.62 5.43
C ALA A 25 10.08 -18.91 5.44
N GLY A 26 9.45 -19.22 6.56
CA GLY A 26 8.52 -20.36 6.70
C GLY A 26 7.09 -20.10 6.24
N ALA A 27 6.79 -19.00 5.56
CA ALA A 27 5.41 -18.61 5.21
C ALA A 27 4.85 -19.27 3.95
N LYS A 28 5.62 -20.10 3.24
CA LYS A 28 5.27 -20.67 1.92
C LYS A 28 3.85 -21.26 1.87
N ASP A 29 3.54 -22.18 2.79
CA ASP A 29 2.24 -22.86 2.78
C ASP A 29 1.06 -21.91 3.07
N SER A 30 1.29 -20.91 3.93
CA SER A 30 0.28 -19.88 4.23
C SER A 30 0.03 -18.99 3.03
N ILE A 31 1.08 -18.55 2.33
CA ILE A 31 1.00 -17.76 1.10
C ILE A 31 0.25 -18.55 0.03
N GLN A 32 0.63 -19.81 -0.21
CA GLN A 32 -0.01 -20.67 -1.21
C GLN A 32 -1.48 -20.88 -0.89
N ARG A 33 -1.83 -21.21 0.35
CA ARG A 33 -3.22 -21.35 0.78
C ARG A 33 -4.04 -20.11 0.55
N PHE A 34 -3.47 -18.93 0.86
CA PHE A 34 -4.13 -17.66 0.65
C PHE A 34 -4.32 -17.37 -0.84
N VAL A 35 -3.29 -17.47 -1.65
CA VAL A 35 -3.35 -17.18 -3.09
C VAL A 35 -4.32 -18.13 -3.81
N ASN A 36 -4.40 -19.39 -3.38
CA ASN A 36 -5.30 -20.40 -3.94
C ASN A 36 -6.70 -20.41 -3.29
N SER A 37 -7.03 -19.44 -2.45
CA SER A 37 -8.34 -19.34 -1.78
C SER A 37 -9.49 -18.79 -2.66
N GLY A 38 -9.27 -18.65 -3.96
CA GLY A 38 -10.26 -18.15 -4.90
C GLY A 38 -10.07 -16.68 -5.29
N ILE A 39 -8.95 -16.05 -4.93
CA ILE A 39 -8.70 -14.64 -5.34
C ILE A 39 -8.69 -14.47 -6.85
N ALA A 40 -8.33 -15.50 -7.62
CA ALA A 40 -8.35 -15.51 -9.07
C ALA A 40 -9.76 -15.39 -9.66
N GLU A 41 -10.81 -15.78 -8.93
CA GLU A 41 -12.20 -15.65 -9.36
C GLU A 41 -12.62 -14.19 -9.56
N LEU A 42 -11.91 -13.24 -8.96
CA LEU A 42 -12.11 -11.81 -9.19
C LEU A 42 -11.75 -11.37 -10.62
N GLY A 43 -10.95 -12.16 -11.36
CA GLY A 43 -10.58 -11.87 -12.74
C GLY A 43 -10.01 -10.44 -12.89
N PRO A 44 -10.57 -9.62 -13.80
CA PRO A 44 -10.10 -8.24 -14.03
C PRO A 44 -10.31 -7.29 -12.86
N LYS A 45 -11.11 -7.69 -11.88
CA LYS A 45 -11.36 -6.89 -10.64
C LYS A 45 -10.36 -7.19 -9.54
N LEU A 46 -9.41 -8.11 -9.76
CA LEU A 46 -8.37 -8.40 -8.79
C LEU A 46 -7.44 -7.19 -8.63
N GLY A 47 -7.54 -6.53 -7.50
CA GLY A 47 -6.66 -5.44 -7.10
C GLY A 47 -5.34 -5.95 -6.49
N PRO A 48 -4.50 -5.04 -5.96
CA PRO A 48 -3.27 -5.43 -5.30
C PRO A 48 -3.50 -6.26 -4.03
N VAL A 49 -2.62 -7.23 -3.80
CA VAL A 49 -2.60 -8.10 -2.62
C VAL A 49 -1.78 -7.46 -1.51
N VAL A 50 -2.39 -7.20 -0.36
CA VAL A 50 -1.75 -6.51 0.77
C VAL A 50 -1.23 -7.49 1.80
N TRP A 51 0.06 -7.43 2.06
CA TRP A 51 0.76 -8.15 3.12
C TRP A 51 1.02 -7.20 4.28
N GLN A 52 0.18 -7.28 5.31
CA GLN A 52 0.28 -6.40 6.47
C GLN A 52 1.05 -7.06 7.60
N PHE A 53 2.15 -6.42 8.01
CA PHE A 53 3.00 -6.86 9.11
C PHE A 53 2.59 -6.20 10.43
N ALA A 54 2.74 -6.92 11.53
CA ALA A 54 2.44 -6.40 12.86
C ALA A 54 3.39 -5.24 13.23
N PRO A 55 2.94 -4.24 14.03
CA PRO A 55 3.81 -3.17 14.52
C PRO A 55 5.03 -3.67 15.34
N THR A 56 4.95 -4.88 15.86
CA THR A 56 6.04 -5.54 16.59
C THR A 56 7.04 -6.28 15.70
N LYS A 57 6.75 -6.43 14.40
CA LYS A 57 7.67 -7.10 13.47
C LYS A 57 8.78 -6.15 13.07
N THR A 58 9.98 -6.38 13.58
CA THR A 58 11.18 -5.65 13.19
C THR A 58 11.68 -6.11 11.82
N PHE A 59 12.33 -5.22 11.10
CA PHE A 59 12.97 -5.54 9.83
C PHE A 59 14.23 -6.41 10.06
N ASN A 60 14.33 -7.48 9.31
CA ASN A 60 15.53 -8.28 9.12
C ASN A 60 15.61 -8.58 7.61
N ALA A 61 16.67 -8.19 6.97
CA ALA A 61 16.79 -8.21 5.51
C ALA A 61 16.77 -9.64 4.95
N GLU A 62 17.41 -10.60 5.61
CA GLU A 62 17.45 -12.00 5.17
C GLU A 62 16.06 -12.65 5.27
N ASP A 63 15.42 -12.56 6.44
CA ASP A 63 14.07 -13.14 6.68
C ASP A 63 13.01 -12.47 5.78
N PHE A 64 13.11 -11.15 5.62
CA PHE A 64 12.18 -10.39 4.79
C PHE A 64 12.42 -10.65 3.29
N GLY A 65 13.67 -10.75 2.86
CA GLY A 65 14.04 -11.11 1.49
C GLY A 65 13.52 -12.50 1.13
N ALA A 66 13.73 -13.48 2.00
CA ALA A 66 13.20 -14.83 1.82
C ALA A 66 11.66 -14.86 1.72
N PHE A 67 10.96 -14.03 2.49
CA PHE A 67 9.51 -13.87 2.35
C PHE A 67 9.12 -13.34 0.97
N LEU A 68 9.78 -12.30 0.48
CA LEU A 68 9.49 -11.71 -0.82
C LEU A 68 9.70 -12.71 -1.97
N GLU A 69 10.69 -13.59 -1.86
CA GLU A 69 10.94 -14.66 -2.84
C GLU A 69 9.81 -15.71 -2.88
N LEU A 70 9.03 -15.86 -1.80
CA LEU A 70 7.89 -16.77 -1.77
C LEU A 70 6.64 -16.22 -2.45
N LEU A 71 6.59 -14.91 -2.74
CA LEU A 71 5.42 -14.27 -3.33
C LEU A 71 5.31 -14.64 -4.81
N PRO A 72 4.20 -15.25 -5.26
CA PRO A 72 4.05 -15.63 -6.66
C PRO A 72 3.74 -14.43 -7.55
N ASP A 73 4.35 -14.37 -8.72
CA ASP A 73 4.07 -13.33 -9.72
C ASP A 73 2.67 -13.43 -10.33
N LYS A 74 2.08 -14.64 -10.32
CA LYS A 74 0.79 -14.94 -10.98
C LYS A 74 -0.01 -15.98 -10.20
N VAL A 75 -1.33 -15.94 -10.36
CA VAL A 75 -2.27 -16.98 -9.97
C VAL A 75 -3.27 -17.19 -11.12
N ASP A 76 -3.47 -18.41 -11.55
CA ASP A 76 -4.37 -18.78 -12.67
C ASP A 76 -4.23 -17.87 -13.91
N GLY A 77 -2.97 -17.53 -14.26
CA GLY A 77 -2.65 -16.65 -15.37
C GLY A 77 -2.77 -15.15 -15.09
N LEU A 78 -3.38 -14.73 -14.00
CA LEU A 78 -3.50 -13.34 -13.60
C LEU A 78 -2.22 -12.85 -12.92
N LYS A 79 -1.68 -11.71 -13.37
CA LYS A 79 -0.53 -11.06 -12.71
C LYS A 79 -0.95 -10.54 -11.34
N LEU A 80 -0.18 -10.87 -10.32
CA LEU A 80 -0.34 -10.32 -8.97
C LEU A 80 0.48 -9.05 -8.79
N ARG A 81 -0.09 -8.09 -8.06
CA ARG A 81 0.59 -6.88 -7.59
C ARG A 81 0.66 -6.94 -6.07
N HIS A 82 1.86 -6.94 -5.52
CA HIS A 82 2.07 -7.08 -4.09
C HIS A 82 2.26 -5.72 -3.42
N VAL A 83 1.68 -5.58 -2.23
CA VAL A 83 1.75 -4.39 -1.39
C VAL A 83 2.23 -4.77 -0.01
N LEU A 84 3.20 -4.06 0.52
CA LEU A 84 3.82 -4.27 1.81
C LEU A 84 3.36 -3.19 2.79
N ASP A 85 2.50 -3.55 3.75
CA ASP A 85 2.05 -2.67 4.83
C ASP A 85 2.94 -2.91 6.07
N VAL A 86 4.10 -2.29 6.07
CA VAL A 86 5.09 -2.36 7.14
C VAL A 86 4.80 -1.30 8.20
N ARG A 87 4.84 -1.68 9.48
CA ARG A 87 4.37 -0.83 10.58
C ARG A 87 5.39 -0.56 11.68
N HIS A 88 6.56 -1.16 11.60
CA HIS A 88 7.64 -0.90 12.55
C HIS A 88 8.66 0.08 11.96
N ALA A 89 9.18 1.00 12.77
CA ALA A 89 10.09 2.05 12.33
C ALA A 89 11.39 1.53 11.70
N SER A 90 11.83 0.30 12.03
CA SER A 90 13.04 -0.31 11.46
C SER A 90 12.96 -0.56 9.95
N PHE A 91 11.76 -0.53 9.34
CA PHE A 91 11.60 -0.61 7.89
C PHE A 91 11.93 0.70 7.16
N ALA A 92 12.11 1.80 7.89
CA ALA A 92 12.46 3.09 7.31
C ALA A 92 13.98 3.15 7.01
N CYS A 93 14.47 2.30 6.09
CA CYS A 93 15.87 2.21 5.69
C CYS A 93 16.02 1.86 4.20
N ASP A 94 17.18 2.18 3.63
CA ASP A 94 17.48 1.94 2.22
C ASP A 94 17.44 0.46 1.85
N GLU A 95 17.94 -0.42 2.72
CA GLU A 95 17.99 -1.86 2.49
C GLU A 95 16.59 -2.46 2.27
N TYR A 96 15.60 -2.01 3.04
CA TYR A 96 14.20 -2.37 2.83
C TYR A 96 13.69 -1.88 1.47
N LEU A 97 13.98 -0.62 1.13
CA LEU A 97 13.54 -0.04 -0.14
C LEU A 97 14.13 -0.79 -1.35
N GLU A 98 15.40 -1.18 -1.27
CA GLU A 98 16.07 -1.98 -2.30
C GLU A 98 15.41 -3.35 -2.48
N LEU A 99 15.09 -4.05 -1.38
CA LEU A 99 14.37 -5.32 -1.43
C LEU A 99 12.98 -5.15 -2.05
N ALA A 100 12.20 -4.18 -1.60
CA ALA A 100 10.87 -3.92 -2.13
C ALA A 100 10.92 -3.59 -3.64
N ARG A 101 11.87 -2.78 -4.10
CA ARG A 101 12.08 -2.44 -5.52
C ARG A 101 12.48 -3.66 -6.35
N ARG A 102 13.38 -4.50 -5.85
CA ARG A 102 13.82 -5.73 -6.51
C ARG A 102 12.65 -6.67 -6.80
N HIS A 103 11.73 -6.77 -5.86
CA HIS A 103 10.53 -7.61 -5.98
C HIS A 103 9.31 -6.86 -6.54
N ARG A 104 9.46 -5.60 -6.95
CA ARG A 104 8.38 -4.75 -7.49
C ARG A 104 7.15 -4.71 -6.60
N ALA A 105 7.35 -4.78 -5.30
CA ALA A 105 6.29 -4.71 -4.31
C ALA A 105 6.11 -3.24 -3.84
N ALA A 106 4.88 -2.73 -3.91
CA ALA A 106 4.59 -1.37 -3.47
C ALA A 106 4.63 -1.29 -1.93
N THR A 107 5.29 -0.28 -1.41
CA THR A 107 5.22 0.04 0.01
C THR A 107 3.97 0.86 0.28
N VAL A 108 3.21 0.52 1.33
CA VAL A 108 2.08 1.35 1.76
C VAL A 108 2.60 2.69 2.25
N TYR A 109 2.14 3.77 1.62
CA TYR A 109 2.19 5.08 2.25
C TYR A 109 1.04 5.22 3.26
N THR A 110 1.31 5.77 4.44
CA THR A 110 0.26 6.13 5.40
C THR A 110 0.49 7.53 5.97
N ASP A 111 -0.61 8.24 6.24
CA ASP A 111 -0.61 9.51 6.97
C ASP A 111 -0.75 9.31 8.49
N SER A 112 -0.74 8.07 8.99
CA SER A 112 -0.79 7.75 10.42
C SER A 112 0.44 8.28 11.15
N GLU A 113 0.24 8.76 12.38
CA GLU A 113 1.33 9.13 13.29
C GLU A 113 1.93 7.91 14.02
N ASP A 114 1.21 6.78 14.01
CA ASP A 114 1.61 5.55 14.71
C ASP A 114 2.57 4.67 13.88
N PHE A 115 2.67 4.90 12.56
CA PHE A 115 3.42 4.04 11.65
C PHE A 115 4.38 4.85 10.79
N PRO A 116 5.47 4.23 10.28
CA PRO A 116 6.41 4.93 9.42
C PRO A 116 5.74 5.39 8.11
N ALA A 117 5.84 6.69 7.83
CA ALA A 117 5.40 7.27 6.56
C ALA A 117 6.52 7.13 5.53
N ILE A 118 6.42 6.12 4.66
CA ILE A 118 7.41 5.83 3.61
C ILE A 118 6.82 6.26 2.28
N ALA A 119 7.25 7.41 1.75
CA ALA A 119 6.75 7.97 0.50
C ALA A 119 7.55 7.53 -0.74
N ASP A 120 8.51 6.65 -0.55
CA ASP A 120 9.37 6.12 -1.60
C ASP A 120 8.61 5.17 -2.52
N ARG A 121 8.76 5.38 -3.82
CA ARG A 121 8.20 4.48 -4.83
C ARG A 121 9.04 3.21 -4.92
N THR A 122 8.40 2.06 -4.73
CA THR A 122 9.05 0.75 -4.76
C THR A 122 8.48 -0.18 -5.84
N ALA A 123 7.40 0.24 -6.53
CA ALA A 123 6.76 -0.48 -7.63
C ALA A 123 6.31 0.48 -8.74
N ASP A 124 5.65 -0.05 -9.77
CA ASP A 124 5.04 0.68 -10.88
C ASP A 124 3.62 1.20 -10.58
N PHE A 125 3.25 1.21 -9.30
CA PHE A 125 1.99 1.76 -8.79
C PHE A 125 2.17 2.24 -7.34
N ILE A 126 1.25 3.07 -6.88
CA ILE A 126 1.21 3.59 -5.50
C ILE A 126 0.03 2.98 -4.73
N TYR A 127 0.25 2.71 -3.45
CA TYR A 127 -0.77 2.28 -2.52
C TYR A 127 -0.74 3.14 -1.26
N ALA A 128 -1.77 3.96 -1.07
CA ALA A 128 -1.87 4.88 0.06
C ALA A 128 -3.04 4.52 0.98
N ARG A 129 -2.79 4.55 2.28
CA ARG A 129 -3.78 4.37 3.34
C ARG A 129 -3.89 5.65 4.16
N LEU A 130 -4.99 6.40 3.99
CA LEU A 130 -5.29 7.63 4.70
C LEU A 130 -6.09 7.30 5.96
N MET A 131 -5.45 7.46 7.13
CA MET A 131 -5.93 6.94 8.42
C MET A 131 -6.36 8.04 9.40
N ARG A 132 -6.22 9.33 9.04
CA ARG A 132 -6.47 10.47 9.94
C ARG A 132 -7.86 11.07 9.80
N ALA A 133 -8.86 10.28 9.37
CA ALA A 133 -10.23 10.76 9.31
C ALA A 133 -10.73 11.15 10.72
N SER A 134 -11.33 12.35 10.82
CA SER A 134 -11.90 12.89 12.07
C SER A 134 -13.42 13.01 11.96
N PRO A 135 -14.18 12.70 13.01
CA PRO A 135 -15.63 12.88 13.03
C PRO A 135 -16.07 14.36 12.95
N THR A 136 -15.14 15.28 13.27
CA THR A 136 -15.37 16.73 13.23
C THR A 136 -15.72 17.23 11.83
N PHE A 137 -15.20 16.56 10.79
CA PHE A 137 -15.44 16.96 9.41
C PHE A 137 -16.42 16.03 8.72
N LYS A 138 -17.38 16.59 7.97
CA LYS A 138 -18.36 15.84 7.21
C LYS A 138 -17.72 14.78 6.28
N ALA A 139 -16.63 15.17 5.62
CA ALA A 139 -15.83 14.30 4.74
C ALA A 139 -14.62 13.68 5.46
N GLY A 140 -14.63 13.56 6.78
CA GLY A 140 -13.54 12.97 7.54
C GLY A 140 -12.25 13.79 7.60
N TYR A 141 -12.04 14.73 6.69
CA TYR A 141 -10.89 15.61 6.57
C TYR A 141 -11.32 17.05 6.33
N ALA A 142 -10.51 18.01 6.76
CA ALA A 142 -10.73 19.41 6.38
C ALA A 142 -10.58 19.58 4.84
N PRO A 143 -11.38 20.46 4.19
CA PRO A 143 -11.32 20.65 2.74
C PRO A 143 -9.90 20.88 2.19
N LYS A 144 -9.13 21.77 2.80
CA LYS A 144 -7.72 22.03 2.42
C LYS A 144 -6.81 20.81 2.50
N VAL A 145 -7.09 19.89 3.44
CA VAL A 145 -6.32 18.64 3.56
C VAL A 145 -6.67 17.69 2.42
N LEU A 146 -7.95 17.62 2.04
CA LEU A 146 -8.37 16.85 0.85
C LEU A 146 -7.80 17.44 -0.44
N ASP A 147 -7.75 18.76 -0.57
CA ASP A 147 -7.15 19.44 -1.73
C ASP A 147 -5.66 19.08 -1.84
N ALA A 148 -4.91 19.16 -0.74
CA ALA A 148 -3.51 18.74 -0.70
C ALA A 148 -3.31 17.27 -1.04
N TRP A 149 -4.20 16.38 -0.56
CA TRP A 149 -4.15 14.96 -0.91
C TRP A 149 -4.46 14.73 -2.40
N ALA A 150 -5.42 15.44 -2.97
CA ALA A 150 -5.70 15.35 -4.40
C ALA A 150 -4.48 15.73 -5.24
N ASP A 151 -3.75 16.79 -4.86
CA ASP A 151 -2.53 17.20 -5.56
C ASP A 151 -1.40 16.15 -5.44
N ARG A 152 -1.23 15.53 -4.26
CA ARG A 152 -0.28 14.44 -4.05
C ARG A 152 -0.62 13.22 -4.92
N LEU A 153 -1.90 12.81 -4.93
CA LEU A 153 -2.36 11.67 -5.73
C LEU A 153 -2.16 11.92 -7.22
N ARG A 154 -2.48 13.13 -7.73
CA ARG A 154 -2.19 13.52 -9.12
C ARG A 154 -0.69 13.53 -9.43
N THR A 155 0.13 13.95 -8.47
CA THR A 155 1.59 13.97 -8.63
C THR A 155 2.13 12.55 -8.76
N TRP A 156 1.71 11.65 -7.89
CA TRP A 156 2.05 10.23 -7.99
C TRP A 156 1.53 9.59 -9.29
N ALA A 157 0.28 9.89 -9.70
CA ALA A 157 -0.28 9.34 -10.94
C ALA A 157 0.51 9.75 -12.20
N ARG A 158 1.16 10.90 -12.17
CA ARG A 158 2.08 11.36 -13.22
C ARG A 158 3.47 10.73 -13.13
N GLY A 159 3.72 9.91 -12.12
CA GLY A 159 5.01 9.26 -11.87
C GLY A 159 6.05 10.16 -11.23
N ALA A 160 5.63 11.29 -10.64
CA ALA A 160 6.47 12.17 -9.84
C ALA A 160 6.25 11.94 -8.34
N ASP A 161 7.15 12.44 -7.51
CA ASP A 161 7.04 12.36 -6.05
C ASP A 161 6.55 13.70 -5.49
N PRO A 162 5.54 13.72 -4.59
CA PRO A 162 5.12 14.92 -3.90
C PRO A 162 6.27 15.51 -3.07
N ALA A 163 6.58 16.79 -3.29
CA ALA A 163 7.74 17.46 -2.68
C ALA A 163 7.60 17.65 -1.16
N ASP A 164 6.38 17.63 -0.66
CA ASP A 164 6.05 17.81 0.76
C ASP A 164 6.01 16.51 1.56
N LEU A 165 6.22 15.35 0.90
CA LEU A 165 6.32 14.07 1.57
C LEU A 165 7.79 13.65 1.72
N ARG A 166 8.15 13.29 2.96
CA ARG A 166 9.51 12.85 3.25
C ARG A 166 9.76 11.47 2.66
N ARG A 167 10.84 11.34 1.90
CA ARG A 167 11.39 10.07 1.44
C ARG A 167 12.58 9.66 2.32
N ILE A 168 12.89 8.38 2.28
CA ILE A 168 14.00 7.76 3.01
C ILE A 168 15.20 7.66 2.08
N GLY A 169 14.99 7.04 0.91
CA GLY A 169 16.04 6.80 -0.06
C GLY A 169 16.20 7.94 -1.09
N PRO A 170 17.23 7.83 -1.94
CA PRO A 170 17.44 8.77 -3.03
C PRO A 170 16.28 8.71 -4.05
N ASP A 171 16.21 9.74 -4.88
CA ASP A 171 15.28 9.76 -6.02
C ASP A 171 15.48 8.52 -6.89
N PRO A 172 14.42 7.79 -7.23
CA PRO A 172 14.54 6.72 -8.19
C PRO A 172 15.01 7.30 -9.51
N SER A 173 16.13 6.80 -10.03
CA SER A 173 16.65 7.17 -11.35
C SER A 173 15.63 6.73 -12.41
N GLY A 174 15.16 7.65 -13.24
CA GLY A 174 14.30 7.34 -14.38
C GLY A 174 13.31 8.47 -14.71
N ALA A 175 12.85 8.47 -15.96
CA ALA A 175 11.81 9.39 -16.40
C ALA A 175 10.50 9.09 -15.67
N ALA A 176 9.79 10.14 -15.26
CA ALA A 176 8.44 10.01 -14.73
C ALA A 176 7.52 9.32 -15.75
N ARG A 177 6.83 8.28 -15.31
CA ARG A 177 5.85 7.55 -16.13
C ARG A 177 4.52 7.51 -15.40
N PRO A 178 3.40 7.72 -16.12
CA PRO A 178 2.07 7.54 -15.55
C PRO A 178 1.95 6.16 -14.88
N GLN A 179 1.33 6.13 -13.70
CA GLN A 179 1.16 4.92 -12.91
C GLN A 179 -0.18 4.92 -12.19
N ASP A 180 -0.64 3.72 -11.81
CA ASP A 180 -1.84 3.56 -11.02
C ASP A 180 -1.62 4.05 -9.58
N VAL A 181 -2.65 4.67 -9.02
CA VAL A 181 -2.65 5.08 -7.60
C VAL A 181 -3.90 4.54 -6.93
N TYR A 182 -3.68 3.72 -5.90
CA TYR A 182 -4.71 3.20 -5.02
C TYR A 182 -4.72 3.98 -3.71
N ALA A 183 -5.82 4.65 -3.42
CA ALA A 183 -5.97 5.44 -2.19
C ALA A 183 -7.17 4.97 -1.38
N PHE A 184 -6.94 4.59 -0.13
CA PHE A 184 -7.96 4.06 0.77
C PHE A 184 -8.10 4.96 2.00
N PHE A 185 -9.34 5.33 2.31
CA PHE A 185 -9.68 5.98 3.56
C PHE A 185 -10.07 4.92 4.57
N ILE A 186 -9.19 4.68 5.52
CA ILE A 186 -9.36 3.62 6.52
C ILE A 186 -9.00 4.16 7.90
N ASN A 187 -9.55 3.54 8.94
CA ASN A 187 -9.27 3.94 10.33
C ASN A 187 -9.80 5.35 10.69
N GLY A 188 -9.47 5.86 11.87
CA GLY A 188 -10.02 7.10 12.39
C GLY A 188 -11.56 7.02 12.49
N ALA A 189 -12.24 8.04 12.02
CA ALA A 189 -13.70 8.06 11.91
C ALA A 189 -14.17 7.22 10.72
N LYS A 190 -14.27 5.90 10.89
CA LYS A 190 -14.60 4.93 9.83
C LYS A 190 -15.91 5.23 9.12
N GLU A 191 -16.90 5.76 9.84
CA GLU A 191 -18.20 6.18 9.30
C GLU A 191 -18.08 7.33 8.29
N ARG A 192 -16.96 8.05 8.30
CA ARG A 192 -16.67 9.14 7.36
C ARG A 192 -15.92 8.67 6.10
N ALA A 193 -15.39 7.46 6.08
CA ALA A 193 -14.59 6.96 4.97
C ALA A 193 -15.30 7.03 3.60
N PRO A 194 -16.59 6.67 3.45
CA PRO A 194 -17.30 6.81 2.17
C PRO A 194 -17.43 8.27 1.74
N ALA A 195 -17.67 9.20 2.68
CA ALA A 195 -17.77 10.62 2.38
C ALA A 195 -16.41 11.21 2.00
N ALA A 196 -15.32 10.78 2.65
CA ALA A 196 -13.96 11.16 2.31
C ALA A 196 -13.58 10.71 0.89
N ALA A 197 -13.90 9.47 0.55
CA ALA A 197 -13.63 8.92 -0.79
C ALA A 197 -14.39 9.68 -1.88
N ARG A 198 -15.67 9.98 -1.68
CA ARG A 198 -16.46 10.80 -2.63
C ARG A 198 -15.87 12.19 -2.79
N ALA A 199 -15.58 12.87 -1.68
CA ALA A 199 -14.99 14.20 -1.71
C ALA A 199 -13.61 14.22 -2.37
N MET A 200 -12.86 13.12 -2.32
CA MET A 200 -11.61 12.95 -3.04
C MET A 200 -11.84 12.79 -4.54
N ILE A 201 -12.80 11.94 -4.95
CA ILE A 201 -13.14 11.72 -6.37
C ILE A 201 -13.58 13.03 -7.03
N GLU A 202 -14.35 13.86 -6.34
CA GLU A 202 -14.79 15.17 -6.83
C GLU A 202 -13.62 16.16 -7.07
N ARG A 203 -12.46 15.89 -6.49
CA ARG A 203 -11.24 16.69 -6.59
C ARG A 203 -10.24 16.18 -7.63
N LEU A 204 -10.37 14.94 -8.07
CA LEU A 204 -9.46 14.29 -9.03
C LEU A 204 -9.94 14.43 -10.47
#